data_f775ed8564f118d32240fbd4786e93d9
#
_entry.id   f775ed8564f118d32240fbd4786e93d9
#
_cell.length_a   1.000
_cell.length_b   1.000
_cell.length_c   1.000
_cell.angle_alpha   90.00
_cell.angle_beta   90.00
_cell.angle_gamma   90.00
#
_symmetry.space_group_name_H-M   'P 1'
#
loop_
_entity.id
_entity.type
_entity.pdbx_description
1 polymer ?
#
loop_
_entity_poly.entity_id
_entity_poly.type
_entity_poly.pdbx_seq_one_letter_code
_entity_poly.pdbx_strand_id
1 'polypeptide(L)'
;VQSVGEIESLIQHFPSVNFVETHLVGDVFGRPKSVRLRSLLDLITDGPSMIINSDIEITTSTEVFTGYWGDLQHNSIKMGVRWDCSRRFNVPPALLKYGIDVFLLSPETARMLPDLGMTIGCPAWDYWIPWHLNRLSVTIHTSKRIEFMHEVHEVNWSKNEYDIGIRIMQDNYPNLTSPMLGSFIQELTGRTALKLRKIPV
;
A
#
# COMPACT_ATOMS: atom_id res chain seq x y z
N VAL A 1 4.75 -15.53 -1.44
CA VAL A 1 5.83 -16.52 -1.27
C VAL A 1 6.26 -17.03 -2.63
N GLN A 2 7.53 -17.29 -2.84
CA GLN A 2 8.11 -17.50 -4.18
C GLN A 2 8.47 -18.97 -4.48
N SER A 3 8.48 -19.83 -3.48
CA SER A 3 8.78 -21.24 -3.69
C SER A 3 8.12 -22.13 -2.63
N VAL A 4 7.88 -23.40 -2.97
CA VAL A 4 7.33 -24.40 -2.04
C VAL A 4 8.21 -24.58 -0.80
N GLY A 5 9.54 -24.63 -0.97
CA GLY A 5 10.46 -24.76 0.17
C GLY A 5 10.46 -23.55 1.09
N GLU A 6 10.19 -22.35 0.58
CA GLU A 6 10.00 -21.15 1.38
C GLU A 6 8.69 -21.24 2.20
N ILE A 7 7.61 -21.71 1.58
CA ILE A 7 6.31 -21.91 2.25
C ILE A 7 6.46 -22.91 3.41
N GLU A 8 7.10 -24.05 3.19
CA GLU A 8 7.31 -25.06 4.23
C GLU A 8 8.07 -24.50 5.43
N SER A 9 9.13 -23.75 5.18
CA SER A 9 9.89 -23.07 6.24
C SER A 9 9.04 -22.06 7.01
N LEU A 10 8.24 -21.26 6.32
CA LEU A 10 7.39 -20.24 6.95
C LEU A 10 6.26 -20.85 7.77
N ILE A 11 5.62 -21.93 7.30
CA ILE A 11 4.57 -22.65 8.06
C ILE A 11 5.11 -23.18 9.38
N GLN A 12 6.35 -23.69 9.41
CA GLN A 12 6.96 -24.15 10.64
C GLN A 12 7.12 -23.04 11.69
N HIS A 13 7.46 -21.82 11.23
CA HIS A 13 7.66 -20.67 12.13
C HIS A 13 6.36 -19.96 12.50
N PHE A 14 5.37 -19.98 11.61
CA PHE A 14 4.11 -19.24 11.72
C PHE A 14 2.90 -20.14 11.42
N PRO A 15 2.61 -21.14 12.27
CA PRO A 15 1.60 -22.17 11.96
C PRO A 15 0.15 -21.63 11.89
N SER A 16 -0.11 -20.45 12.43
CA SER A 16 -1.41 -19.78 12.35
C SER A 16 -1.59 -18.88 11.13
N VAL A 17 -0.56 -18.73 10.31
CA VAL A 17 -0.58 -17.91 9.10
C VAL A 17 -0.85 -18.78 7.88
N ASN A 18 -1.82 -18.37 7.07
CA ASN A 18 -2.07 -19.02 5.78
C ASN A 18 -1.15 -18.42 4.70
N PHE A 19 -0.21 -19.21 4.21
CA PHE A 19 0.71 -18.81 3.14
C PHE A 19 0.16 -19.25 1.79
N VAL A 20 0.02 -18.31 0.86
CA VAL A 20 -0.47 -18.56 -0.48
C VAL A 20 0.67 -18.36 -1.48
N GLU A 21 0.93 -19.38 -2.30
CA GLU A 21 1.84 -19.25 -3.43
C GLU A 21 1.17 -18.43 -4.55
N THR A 22 1.91 -17.52 -5.17
CA THR A 22 1.45 -16.80 -6.35
C THR A 22 2.38 -16.98 -7.52
N HIS A 23 1.80 -17.29 -8.69
CA HIS A 23 2.52 -17.34 -9.95
C HIS A 23 2.43 -16.04 -10.76
N LEU A 24 1.63 -15.08 -10.27
CA LEU A 24 1.52 -13.76 -10.87
C LEU A 24 2.69 -12.87 -10.41
N VAL A 25 3.85 -13.18 -10.94
CA VAL A 25 5.07 -12.40 -10.75
C VAL A 25 5.27 -11.47 -11.94
N GLY A 26 5.67 -10.23 -11.68
CA GLY A 26 6.05 -9.29 -12.70
C GLY A 26 7.56 -9.28 -12.88
N ASP A 27 8.03 -9.23 -14.11
CA ASP A 27 9.40 -8.83 -14.42
C ASP A 27 9.38 -7.33 -14.73
N VAL A 28 8.95 -6.55 -13.77
CA VAL A 28 9.03 -5.10 -13.87
C VAL A 28 10.39 -4.71 -13.29
N PHE A 29 11.18 -4.00 -14.07
CA PHE A 29 12.49 -3.48 -13.67
C PHE A 29 13.64 -4.51 -13.62
N GLY A 30 13.54 -5.66 -14.30
CA GLY A 30 14.57 -6.70 -14.24
C GLY A 30 14.72 -7.34 -12.86
N ARG A 31 13.70 -7.22 -12.02
CA ARG A 31 13.60 -7.94 -10.75
C ARG A 31 12.76 -9.18 -10.96
N PRO A 32 13.36 -10.35 -11.15
CA PRO A 32 12.61 -11.59 -11.24
C PRO A 32 11.86 -11.82 -9.93
N LYS A 33 10.59 -12.21 -10.03
CA LYS A 33 9.75 -12.65 -8.92
C LYS A 33 9.18 -11.55 -7.99
N SER A 34 9.02 -10.33 -8.46
CA SER A 34 8.21 -9.35 -7.72
C SER A 34 6.72 -9.70 -7.83
N VAL A 35 6.04 -9.77 -6.69
CA VAL A 35 4.60 -10.10 -6.64
C VAL A 35 3.80 -8.97 -7.28
N ARG A 36 2.95 -9.29 -8.25
CA ARG A 36 2.04 -8.30 -8.84
C ARG A 36 0.99 -7.87 -7.82
N LEU A 37 0.71 -6.57 -7.75
CA LEU A 37 -0.35 -6.03 -6.89
C LEU A 37 -1.70 -6.72 -7.16
N ARG A 38 -2.01 -7.04 -8.43
CA ARG A 38 -3.22 -7.75 -8.83
C ARG A 38 -3.39 -9.08 -8.08
N SER A 39 -2.30 -9.83 -7.82
CA SER A 39 -2.36 -11.09 -7.07
C SER A 39 -2.89 -10.91 -5.65
N LEU A 40 -2.53 -9.80 -4.99
CA LEU A 40 -3.04 -9.50 -3.64
C LEU A 40 -4.49 -9.03 -3.69
N LEU A 41 -4.84 -8.21 -4.69
CA LEU A 41 -6.22 -7.72 -4.85
C LEU A 41 -7.20 -8.86 -5.14
N ASP A 42 -6.78 -9.87 -5.89
CA ASP A 42 -7.60 -11.05 -6.21
C ASP A 42 -7.89 -11.96 -5.01
N LEU A 43 -7.06 -11.87 -3.95
CA LEU A 43 -7.30 -12.58 -2.69
C LEU A 43 -8.37 -11.91 -1.81
N ILE A 44 -8.78 -10.68 -2.12
CA ILE A 44 -9.80 -9.95 -1.37
C ILE A 44 -11.19 -10.35 -1.91
N THR A 45 -11.75 -11.46 -1.41
CA THR A 45 -12.99 -12.07 -1.92
C THR A 45 -14.18 -11.91 -0.98
N ASP A 46 -14.01 -12.21 0.31
CA ASP A 46 -15.14 -12.47 1.22
C ASP A 46 -15.36 -11.34 2.25
N GLY A 47 -14.43 -10.43 2.39
CA GLY A 47 -14.54 -9.33 3.35
C GLY A 47 -13.40 -8.33 3.24
N PRO A 48 -13.46 -7.24 4.01
CA PRO A 48 -12.40 -6.27 4.04
C PRO A 48 -11.06 -6.90 4.41
N SER A 49 -10.04 -6.65 3.61
CA SER A 49 -8.70 -7.20 3.79
C SER A 49 -7.65 -6.10 3.77
N MET A 50 -6.59 -6.30 4.53
CA MET A 50 -5.50 -5.35 4.65
C MET A 50 -4.33 -5.78 3.76
N ILE A 51 -3.88 -4.86 2.91
CA ILE A 51 -2.58 -4.94 2.24
C ILE A 51 -1.60 -4.13 3.08
N ILE A 52 -0.50 -4.74 3.47
CA ILE A 52 0.54 -4.13 4.30
C ILE A 52 1.91 -4.60 3.82
N ASN A 53 2.89 -3.69 3.78
CA ASN A 53 4.28 -4.07 3.51
C ASN A 53 4.84 -4.91 4.67
N SER A 54 5.69 -5.88 4.34
CA SER A 54 6.25 -6.84 5.30
C SER A 54 7.21 -6.22 6.34
N ASP A 55 7.68 -5.00 6.10
CA ASP A 55 8.58 -4.22 6.94
C ASP A 55 7.86 -3.21 7.84
N ILE A 56 6.53 -3.29 7.91
CA ILE A 56 5.70 -2.46 8.78
C ILE A 56 5.33 -3.21 10.05
N GLU A 57 5.67 -2.63 11.18
CA GLU A 57 5.25 -3.08 12.51
C GLU A 57 4.02 -2.28 12.98
N ILE A 58 3.01 -2.98 13.46
CA ILE A 58 1.82 -2.36 14.07
C ILE A 58 2.06 -2.29 15.57
N THR A 59 2.22 -1.07 16.11
CA THR A 59 2.60 -0.84 17.52
C THR A 59 1.42 -0.50 18.43
N THR A 60 0.20 -0.51 17.91
CA THR A 60 -1.01 -0.24 18.68
C THR A 60 -1.63 -1.50 19.28
N SER A 61 -2.47 -1.36 20.31
CA SER A 61 -3.18 -2.51 20.87
C SER A 61 -4.23 -3.07 19.90
N THR A 62 -4.55 -4.35 20.06
CA THR A 62 -5.57 -5.03 19.23
C THR A 62 -6.92 -4.33 19.31
N GLU A 63 -7.32 -3.84 20.48
CA GLU A 63 -8.61 -3.16 20.68
C GLU A 63 -8.68 -1.83 19.90
N VAL A 64 -7.61 -1.05 19.96
CA VAL A 64 -7.52 0.21 19.21
C VAL A 64 -7.48 -0.08 17.71
N PHE A 65 -6.73 -1.11 17.31
CA PHE A 65 -6.64 -1.53 15.93
C PHE A 65 -8.01 -1.96 15.39
N THR A 66 -8.68 -2.89 16.04
CA THR A 66 -9.99 -3.40 15.62
C THR A 66 -11.07 -2.31 15.65
N GLY A 67 -11.03 -1.42 16.65
CA GLY A 67 -11.97 -0.31 16.77
C GLY A 67 -11.89 0.69 15.61
N TYR A 68 -10.69 0.92 15.04
CA TYR A 68 -10.55 1.79 13.88
C TYR A 68 -10.68 1.02 12.56
N TRP A 69 -10.08 -0.15 12.45
CA TRP A 69 -9.96 -0.90 11.19
C TRP A 69 -11.10 -1.89 10.97
N GLY A 70 -11.82 -2.28 12.04
CA GLY A 70 -12.90 -3.25 11.96
C GLY A 70 -14.16 -2.78 11.22
N ASP A 71 -14.37 -1.46 11.08
CA ASP A 71 -15.53 -0.89 10.39
C ASP A 71 -15.08 -0.16 9.13
N LEU A 72 -15.33 -0.75 7.97
CA LEU A 72 -15.10 -0.14 6.66
C LEU A 72 -16.45 0.24 6.05
N GLN A 73 -16.66 1.54 5.89
CA GLN A 73 -17.88 2.05 5.29
C GLN A 73 -17.96 1.70 3.79
N HIS A 74 -19.18 1.56 3.30
CA HIS A 74 -19.42 1.35 1.86
C HIS A 74 -18.76 2.44 1.01
N ASN A 75 -18.21 2.08 -0.12
CA ASN A 75 -17.50 2.99 -1.04
C ASN A 75 -16.40 3.80 -0.34
N SER A 76 -15.66 3.15 0.55
CA SER A 76 -14.52 3.78 1.23
C SER A 76 -13.33 2.83 1.33
N ILE A 77 -12.16 3.42 1.57
CA ILE A 77 -10.95 2.71 1.98
C ILE A 77 -10.38 3.37 3.23
N LYS A 78 -9.61 2.61 4.00
CA LYS A 78 -8.76 3.18 5.05
C LYS A 78 -7.30 2.98 4.66
N MET A 79 -6.49 3.99 4.90
CA MET A 79 -5.05 3.91 4.67
C MET A 79 -4.28 4.38 5.89
N GLY A 80 -3.14 3.74 6.13
CA GLY A 80 -2.22 4.06 7.22
C GLY A 80 -1.01 4.83 6.69
N VAL A 81 -0.68 5.93 7.36
CA VAL A 81 0.56 6.67 7.13
C VAL A 81 1.62 6.10 8.05
N ARG A 82 2.76 5.74 7.49
CA ARG A 82 3.85 5.15 8.26
C ARG A 82 4.67 6.19 9.03
N TRP A 83 5.26 5.71 10.11
CA TRP A 83 6.25 6.45 10.90
C TRP A 83 7.60 5.79 10.70
N ASP A 84 8.55 6.52 10.13
CA ASP A 84 9.91 6.03 9.99
C ASP A 84 10.66 6.17 11.32
N CYS A 85 11.33 5.12 11.73
CA CYS A 85 12.20 5.11 12.89
C CYS A 85 13.49 4.35 12.59
N SER A 86 14.50 4.53 13.40
CA SER A 86 15.67 3.66 13.38
C SER A 86 16.09 3.30 14.79
N ARG A 87 15.81 2.06 15.17
CA ARG A 87 16.25 1.48 16.44
C ARG A 87 17.77 1.34 16.46
N ARG A 88 18.35 0.95 15.32
CA ARG A 88 19.81 0.78 15.18
C ARG A 88 20.57 2.08 15.42
N PHE A 89 20.04 3.21 14.98
CA PHE A 89 20.67 4.52 15.11
C PHE A 89 20.02 5.40 16.19
N ASN A 90 19.12 4.82 16.98
CA ASN A 90 18.38 5.52 18.03
C ASN A 90 17.66 6.79 17.52
N VAL A 91 17.15 6.72 16.28
CA VAL A 91 16.36 7.79 15.68
C VAL A 91 14.90 7.63 16.13
N PRO A 92 14.31 8.64 16.78
CA PRO A 92 12.94 8.58 17.23
C PRO A 92 11.97 8.52 16.05
N PRO A 93 10.76 7.98 16.24
CA PRO A 93 9.74 7.92 15.22
C PRO A 93 9.40 9.30 14.65
N ALA A 94 9.38 9.40 13.33
CA ALA A 94 8.96 10.59 12.61
C ALA A 94 7.93 10.22 11.53
N LEU A 95 6.82 10.98 11.47
CA LEU A 95 5.79 10.75 10.47
C LEU A 95 6.34 11.05 9.07
N LEU A 96 6.35 10.05 8.20
CA LEU A 96 6.76 10.23 6.81
C LEU A 96 5.58 10.75 5.97
N LYS A 97 5.72 11.97 5.46
CA LYS A 97 4.65 12.65 4.69
C LYS A 97 4.24 11.97 3.39
N TYR A 98 5.04 11.02 2.91
CA TYR A 98 4.81 10.32 1.65
C TYR A 98 4.72 8.79 1.82
N GLY A 99 4.84 8.29 3.06
CA GLY A 99 4.82 6.86 3.32
C GLY A 99 3.39 6.37 3.52
N ILE A 100 2.89 5.63 2.55
CA ILE A 100 1.58 4.98 2.58
C ILE A 100 1.82 3.51 2.28
N ASP A 101 1.83 2.68 3.31
CA ASP A 101 2.21 1.28 3.17
C ASP A 101 1.13 0.32 3.66
N VAL A 102 -0.04 0.87 4.04
CA VAL A 102 -1.16 0.10 4.61
C VAL A 102 -2.47 0.54 3.99
N PHE A 103 -3.23 -0.43 3.45
CA PHE A 103 -4.54 -0.21 2.84
C PHE A 103 -5.52 -1.25 3.33
N LEU A 104 -6.67 -0.83 3.86
CA LEU A 104 -7.83 -1.69 4.09
C LEU A 104 -8.83 -1.46 2.96
N LEU A 105 -9.10 -2.51 2.21
CA LEU A 105 -9.96 -2.53 1.04
C LEU A 105 -11.10 -3.52 1.22
N SER A 106 -12.30 -3.17 0.77
CA SER A 106 -13.37 -4.15 0.57
C SER A 106 -13.16 -4.92 -0.75
N PRO A 107 -13.80 -6.09 -0.91
CA PRO A 107 -13.82 -6.79 -2.21
C PRO A 107 -14.31 -5.90 -3.35
N GLU A 108 -15.24 -5.00 -3.08
CA GLU A 108 -15.77 -4.07 -4.06
C GLU A 108 -14.71 -3.05 -4.50
N THR A 109 -14.06 -2.38 -3.55
CA THR A 109 -13.00 -1.40 -3.88
C THR A 109 -11.77 -2.07 -4.50
N ALA A 110 -11.43 -3.30 -4.12
CA ALA A 110 -10.36 -4.06 -4.75
C ALA A 110 -10.64 -4.36 -6.24
N ARG A 111 -11.88 -4.68 -6.59
CA ARG A 111 -12.30 -4.89 -7.99
C ARG A 111 -12.30 -3.63 -8.85
N MET A 112 -12.41 -2.44 -8.24
CA MET A 112 -12.31 -1.17 -8.96
C MET A 112 -10.90 -0.88 -9.46
N LEU A 113 -9.87 -1.53 -8.92
CA LEU A 113 -8.48 -1.31 -9.26
C LEU A 113 -8.10 -2.17 -10.48
N PRO A 114 -7.83 -1.59 -11.67
CA PRO A 114 -7.39 -2.35 -12.83
C PRO A 114 -5.97 -2.90 -12.65
N ASP A 115 -5.61 -3.93 -13.40
CA ASP A 115 -4.25 -4.43 -13.42
C ASP A 115 -3.38 -3.57 -14.34
N LEU A 116 -2.56 -2.72 -13.77
CA LEU A 116 -1.56 -1.93 -14.50
C LEU A 116 -0.18 -2.62 -14.58
N GLY A 117 -0.08 -3.87 -14.14
CA GLY A 117 1.21 -4.55 -14.06
C GLY A 117 2.11 -4.10 -12.92
N MET A 118 1.60 -3.30 -11.99
CA MET A 118 2.37 -2.84 -10.83
C MET A 118 2.72 -3.98 -9.90
N THR A 119 3.90 -3.91 -9.28
CA THR A 119 4.42 -4.92 -8.37
C THR A 119 4.69 -4.33 -7.00
N ILE A 120 4.49 -5.16 -5.97
CA ILE A 120 4.81 -4.79 -4.59
C ILE A 120 6.33 -4.66 -4.45
N GLY A 121 6.76 -3.70 -3.67
CA GLY A 121 8.18 -3.37 -3.48
C GLY A 121 8.81 -2.56 -4.62
N CYS A 122 8.03 -2.21 -5.65
CA CYS A 122 8.42 -1.24 -6.66
C CYS A 122 7.69 0.10 -6.43
N PRO A 123 8.27 1.24 -6.79
CA PRO A 123 7.66 2.55 -6.55
C PRO A 123 6.30 2.73 -7.24
N ALA A 124 5.46 3.56 -6.66
CA ALA A 124 4.22 4.13 -7.18
C ALA A 124 2.94 3.28 -7.02
N TRP A 125 2.98 1.98 -6.71
CA TRP A 125 1.75 1.20 -6.48
C TRP A 125 0.94 1.73 -5.29
N ASP A 126 1.62 2.16 -4.24
CA ASP A 126 1.09 2.76 -3.02
C ASP A 126 0.46 4.14 -3.26
N TYR A 127 0.99 4.90 -4.21
CA TYR A 127 0.41 6.18 -4.65
C TYR A 127 -0.75 6.00 -5.63
N TRP A 128 -0.67 4.96 -6.46
CA TRP A 128 -1.69 4.68 -7.46
C TRP A 128 -3.02 4.25 -6.86
N ILE A 129 -3.02 3.41 -5.82
CA ILE A 129 -4.26 2.96 -5.17
C ILE A 129 -5.14 4.16 -4.75
N PRO A 130 -4.69 5.08 -3.89
CA PRO A 130 -5.53 6.20 -3.47
C PRO A 130 -5.80 7.17 -4.62
N TRP A 131 -4.85 7.37 -5.54
CA TRP A 131 -5.06 8.22 -6.70
C TRP A 131 -6.21 7.71 -7.57
N HIS A 132 -6.19 6.44 -7.95
CA HIS A 132 -7.22 5.85 -8.79
C HIS A 132 -8.59 5.87 -8.10
N LEU A 133 -8.68 5.42 -6.86
CA LEU A 133 -9.93 5.34 -6.11
C LEU A 133 -10.53 6.73 -5.84
N ASN A 134 -9.70 7.75 -5.60
CA ASN A 134 -10.19 9.12 -5.48
C ASN A 134 -10.88 9.62 -6.76
N ARG A 135 -10.37 9.26 -7.93
CA ARG A 135 -11.00 9.60 -9.23
C ARG A 135 -12.36 8.93 -9.41
N LEU A 136 -12.56 7.78 -8.79
CA LEU A 136 -13.85 7.07 -8.76
C LEU A 136 -14.77 7.54 -7.63
N SER A 137 -14.40 8.63 -6.95
CA SER A 137 -15.16 9.20 -5.82
C SER A 137 -15.29 8.26 -4.61
N VAL A 138 -14.34 7.34 -4.45
CA VAL A 138 -14.22 6.52 -3.24
C VAL A 138 -13.70 7.40 -2.11
N THR A 139 -14.31 7.29 -0.93
CA THR A 139 -13.88 8.04 0.25
C THR A 139 -12.60 7.43 0.83
N ILE A 140 -11.59 8.26 1.07
CA ILE A 140 -10.31 7.82 1.63
C ILE A 140 -10.19 8.32 3.07
N HIS A 141 -10.13 7.38 4.01
CA HIS A 141 -9.89 7.67 5.41
C HIS A 141 -8.42 7.41 5.75
N THR A 142 -7.73 8.46 6.21
CA THR A 142 -6.32 8.35 6.59
C THR A 142 -6.20 8.25 8.10
N SER A 143 -5.52 7.22 8.61
CA SER A 143 -5.21 7.10 10.02
C SER A 143 -3.83 7.64 10.33
N LYS A 144 -3.79 8.51 11.35
CA LYS A 144 -2.57 8.91 12.07
C LYS A 144 -2.57 8.43 13.51
N ARG A 145 -3.67 7.79 13.96
CA ARG A 145 -3.82 7.32 15.34
C ARG A 145 -3.15 5.98 15.57
N ILE A 146 -3.10 5.16 14.54
CA ILE A 146 -2.47 3.85 14.57
C ILE A 146 -1.06 4.02 14.06
N GLU A 147 -0.11 3.72 14.90
CA GLU A 147 1.30 3.83 14.57
C GLU A 147 1.71 2.62 13.72
N PHE A 148 1.99 2.88 12.46
CA PHE A 148 2.64 1.94 11.56
C PHE A 148 4.10 2.31 11.49
N MET A 149 4.92 1.54 12.19
CA MET A 149 6.35 1.78 12.32
C MET A 149 7.10 1.06 11.21
N HIS A 150 8.02 1.78 10.60
CA HIS A 150 8.91 1.24 9.57
C HIS A 150 10.35 1.47 10.02
N GLU A 151 11.13 0.39 10.14
CA GLU A 151 12.57 0.51 10.37
C GLU A 151 13.23 1.02 9.09
N VAL A 152 13.88 2.17 9.18
CA VAL A 152 14.56 2.77 8.03
C VAL A 152 15.73 1.89 7.61
N HIS A 153 15.71 1.47 6.38
CA HIS A 153 16.77 0.72 5.72
C HIS A 153 17.20 1.39 4.41
N GLU A 154 18.21 0.87 3.76
CA GLU A 154 18.58 1.34 2.43
C GLU A 154 17.45 1.12 1.43
N VAL A 155 17.21 2.14 0.61
CA VAL A 155 16.18 2.09 -0.42
C VAL A 155 16.55 1.03 -1.46
N ASN A 156 15.69 0.05 -1.66
CA ASN A 156 15.92 -1.07 -2.57
C ASN A 156 15.51 -0.79 -4.03
N TRP A 157 15.18 0.45 -4.36
CA TRP A 157 14.80 0.86 -5.72
C TRP A 157 15.58 2.09 -6.18
N SER A 158 15.79 2.19 -7.46
CA SER A 158 16.51 3.29 -8.12
C SER A 158 15.56 4.39 -8.59
N LYS A 159 16.12 5.57 -8.89
CA LYS A 159 15.35 6.63 -9.53
C LYS A 159 14.71 6.19 -10.84
N ASN A 160 15.39 5.34 -11.63
CA ASN A 160 14.83 4.81 -12.88
C ASN A 160 13.58 3.97 -12.64
N GLU A 161 13.56 3.13 -11.60
CA GLU A 161 12.38 2.35 -11.22
C GLU A 161 11.22 3.25 -10.80
N TYR A 162 11.50 4.32 -10.05
CA TYR A 162 10.49 5.33 -9.73
C TYR A 162 9.92 5.99 -10.99
N ASP A 163 10.78 6.42 -11.90
CA ASP A 163 10.37 7.06 -13.15
C ASP A 163 9.52 6.12 -14.03
N ILE A 164 9.81 4.82 -14.02
CA ILE A 164 9.00 3.81 -14.72
C ILE A 164 7.63 3.64 -14.02
N GLY A 165 7.58 3.54 -12.70
CA GLY A 165 6.32 3.47 -11.95
C GLY A 165 5.41 4.67 -12.25
N ILE A 166 5.97 5.86 -12.26
CA ILE A 166 5.25 7.09 -12.65
C ILE A 166 4.77 7.03 -14.11
N ARG A 167 5.59 6.51 -15.02
CA ARG A 167 5.21 6.35 -16.44
C ARG A 167 4.04 5.40 -16.62
N ILE A 168 4.04 4.26 -15.92
CA ILE A 168 2.89 3.33 -15.92
C ILE A 168 1.61 4.06 -15.51
N MET A 169 1.67 4.92 -14.50
CA MET A 169 0.53 5.76 -14.13
C MET A 169 0.16 6.75 -15.23
N GLN A 170 1.13 7.42 -15.84
CA GLN A 170 0.90 8.43 -16.90
C GLN A 170 0.31 7.83 -18.17
N ASP A 171 0.69 6.62 -18.54
CA ASP A 171 0.11 5.91 -19.69
C ASP A 171 -1.40 5.68 -19.52
N ASN A 172 -1.86 5.54 -18.29
CA ASN A 172 -3.27 5.38 -17.94
C ASN A 172 -3.96 6.72 -17.58
N TYR A 173 -3.18 7.72 -17.20
CA TYR A 173 -3.64 9.07 -16.83
C TYR A 173 -2.76 10.14 -17.50
N PRO A 174 -2.96 10.42 -18.80
CA PRO A 174 -2.07 11.29 -19.57
C PRO A 174 -1.84 12.69 -18.99
N ASN A 175 -2.81 13.19 -18.23
CA ASN A 175 -2.71 14.50 -17.56
C ASN A 175 -2.02 14.45 -16.19
N LEU A 176 -1.63 13.25 -15.71
CA LEU A 176 -0.95 13.12 -14.44
C LEU A 176 0.50 13.60 -14.53
N THR A 177 0.86 14.51 -13.63
CA THR A 177 2.26 14.94 -13.46
C THR A 177 2.78 14.54 -12.08
N SER A 178 4.09 14.35 -11.96
CA SER A 178 4.72 14.05 -10.66
C SER A 178 4.41 15.09 -9.57
N PRO A 179 4.41 16.42 -9.87
CA PRO A 179 3.98 17.42 -8.89
C PRO A 179 2.52 17.27 -8.45
N MET A 180 1.59 16.93 -9.35
CA MET A 180 0.18 16.70 -9.00
C MET A 180 0.04 15.51 -8.06
N LEU A 181 0.72 14.40 -8.37
CA LEU A 181 0.72 13.21 -7.52
C LEU A 181 1.33 13.53 -6.15
N GLY A 182 2.47 14.20 -6.11
CA GLY A 182 3.12 14.62 -4.87
C GLY A 182 2.22 15.51 -4.00
N SER A 183 1.55 16.49 -4.60
CA SER A 183 0.60 17.37 -3.88
C SER A 183 -0.60 16.58 -3.35
N PHE A 184 -1.15 15.65 -4.13
CA PHE A 184 -2.24 14.78 -3.72
C PHE A 184 -1.86 13.91 -2.51
N ILE A 185 -0.69 13.28 -2.56
CA ILE A 185 -0.20 12.44 -1.46
C ILE A 185 0.07 13.27 -0.21
N GLN A 186 0.68 14.45 -0.35
CA GLN A 186 0.86 15.37 0.78
C GLN A 186 -0.47 15.80 1.40
N GLU A 187 -1.48 16.05 0.58
CA GLU A 187 -2.81 16.37 1.07
C GLU A 187 -3.42 15.20 1.85
N LEU A 188 -3.33 13.97 1.33
CA LEU A 188 -3.79 12.77 2.00
C LEU A 188 -3.09 12.52 3.33
N THR A 189 -1.76 12.58 3.35
CA THR A 189 -0.97 12.31 4.54
C THR A 189 -0.97 13.47 5.54
N GLY A 190 -1.23 14.69 5.07
CA GLY A 190 -1.30 15.91 5.88
C GLY A 190 -2.60 16.09 6.67
N ARG A 191 -3.72 15.48 6.25
CA ARG A 191 -5.06 15.68 6.82
C ARG A 191 -5.62 14.45 7.51
N THR A 192 -6.39 14.65 8.60
CA THR A 192 -6.98 13.55 9.39
C THR A 192 -8.28 13.01 8.82
N ALA A 193 -8.94 13.74 7.95
CA ALA A 193 -10.11 13.31 7.19
C ALA A 193 -10.28 14.24 5.99
N LEU A 194 -10.41 13.65 4.80
CA LEU A 194 -10.59 14.37 3.56
C LEU A 194 -11.87 13.91 2.85
N LYS A 195 -12.82 14.86 2.72
CA LYS A 195 -13.60 14.94 1.48
C LYS A 195 -12.67 15.61 0.46
N LEU A 196 -11.95 14.84 -0.31
CA LEU A 196 -11.12 15.37 -1.39
C LEU A 196 -12.05 16.09 -2.38
N ARG A 197 -11.68 17.31 -2.75
CA ARG A 197 -12.34 17.98 -3.87
C ARG A 197 -12.14 17.14 -5.12
N LYS A 198 -13.21 16.98 -5.91
CA LYS A 198 -13.09 16.34 -7.23
C LYS A 198 -11.93 17.02 -7.98
N ILE A 199 -10.92 16.22 -8.31
CA ILE A 199 -9.88 16.69 -9.23
C ILE A 199 -10.57 16.80 -10.59
N PRO A 200 -10.50 17.95 -11.29
CA PRO A 200 -11.10 18.08 -12.62
C PRO A 200 -10.51 17.01 -13.55
N VAL A 201 -11.38 16.38 -14.33
CA VAL A 201 -11.03 15.39 -15.36
C VAL A 201 -10.34 16.08 -16.52
#